data_a3468c5309b9bfafca9bd1fdbd8447bd
#
_entry.id   a3468c5309b9bfafca9bd1fdbd8447bd
#
_cell.length_a   1.000
_cell.length_b   1.000
_cell.length_c   1.000
_cell.angle_alpha   90.00
_cell.angle_beta   90.00
_cell.angle_gamma   90.00
#
_symmetry.space_group_name_H-M   'P 1'
#
loop_
_entity.id
_entity.type
_entity.pdbx_description
1 polymer ?
#
loop_
_entity_poly.entity_id
_entity_poly.type
_entity_poly.pdbx_seq_one_letter_code
_entity_poly.pdbx_strand_id
1 'polypeptide(L)'
;MPHFPKTAAKLSEAQFFLRQLEAEIGQLDRGRARFCYNLSAFLAAGRSVTLFARVEDPSRYDGIHSAWERDLDTPDRTLWVRMNTIGMPFFETMGTVGVHINAEYFDVKGRGQEVTTTCERYLNLLDQLINRLNAP
;
A
#
# COMPACT_ATOMS: atom_id res chain seq x y z
N MET A 1 -20.13 -3.21 14.79
CA MET A 1 -20.09 -3.14 13.32
C MET A 1 -19.02 -2.16 12.88
N PRO A 2 -18.11 -2.53 12.01
CA PRO A 2 -17.15 -1.56 11.47
C PRO A 2 -17.88 -0.52 10.63
N HIS A 3 -17.46 0.72 10.75
CA HIS A 3 -17.99 1.81 9.93
C HIS A 3 -17.49 1.74 8.48
N PHE A 4 -16.48 0.92 8.21
CA PHE A 4 -15.77 0.91 6.95
C PHE A 4 -15.60 -0.53 6.42
N PRO A 5 -16.73 -1.24 6.13
CA PRO A 5 -16.64 -2.65 5.71
C PRO A 5 -15.94 -2.84 4.36
N LYS A 6 -16.17 -1.96 3.39
CA LYS A 6 -15.52 -2.06 2.08
C LYS A 6 -14.03 -1.70 2.18
N THR A 7 -13.71 -0.74 3.02
CA THR A 7 -12.33 -0.37 3.32
C THR A 7 -11.59 -1.55 3.96
N ALA A 8 -12.22 -2.23 4.90
CA ALA A 8 -11.65 -3.42 5.55
C ALA A 8 -11.38 -4.54 4.53
N ALA A 9 -12.29 -4.71 3.57
CA ALA A 9 -12.11 -5.70 2.51
C ALA A 9 -10.88 -5.36 1.64
N LYS A 10 -10.67 -4.09 1.32
CA LYS A 10 -9.49 -3.66 0.57
C LYS A 10 -8.20 -3.84 1.38
N LEU A 11 -8.26 -3.61 2.67
CA LEU A 11 -7.10 -3.87 3.53
C LEU A 11 -6.74 -5.35 3.52
N SER A 12 -7.73 -6.24 3.58
CA SER A 12 -7.51 -7.69 3.50
C SER A 12 -6.89 -8.09 2.16
N GLU A 13 -7.32 -7.44 1.08
CA GLU A 13 -6.75 -7.67 -0.26
C GLU A 13 -5.29 -7.26 -0.30
N ALA A 14 -4.94 -6.10 0.27
CA ALA A 14 -3.55 -5.67 0.36
C ALA A 14 -2.71 -6.65 1.19
N GLN A 15 -3.24 -7.13 2.30
CA GLN A 15 -2.57 -8.15 3.12
C GLN A 15 -2.30 -9.43 2.34
N PHE A 16 -3.25 -9.85 1.52
CA PHE A 16 -3.09 -11.02 0.65
C PHE A 16 -1.90 -10.83 -0.29
N PHE A 17 -1.84 -9.70 -0.99
CA PHE A 17 -0.75 -9.46 -1.94
C PHE A 17 0.60 -9.32 -1.27
N LEU A 18 0.65 -8.78 -0.06
CA LEU A 18 1.91 -8.72 0.70
C LEU A 18 2.41 -10.12 1.01
N ARG A 19 1.52 -11.04 1.40
CA ARG A 19 1.91 -12.44 1.63
C ARG A 19 2.44 -13.09 0.36
N GLN A 20 1.87 -12.76 -0.80
CA GLN A 20 2.38 -13.24 -2.08
C GLN A 20 3.79 -12.71 -2.36
N LEU A 21 4.04 -11.44 -2.07
CA LEU A 21 5.37 -10.85 -2.21
C LEU A 21 6.40 -11.58 -1.34
N GLU A 22 6.06 -11.79 -0.08
CA GLU A 22 6.95 -12.47 0.86
C GLU A 22 7.29 -13.88 0.39
N ALA A 23 6.31 -14.59 -0.18
CA ALA A 23 6.51 -15.94 -0.68
C ALA A 23 7.41 -15.97 -1.93
N GLU A 24 7.49 -14.87 -2.67
CA GLU A 24 8.27 -14.80 -3.92
C GLU A 24 9.72 -14.35 -3.71
N ILE A 25 10.09 -13.87 -2.52
CA ILE A 25 11.43 -13.32 -2.27
C ILE A 25 12.53 -14.30 -2.67
N GLY A 26 12.39 -15.57 -2.30
CA GLY A 26 13.41 -16.58 -2.57
C GLY A 26 13.47 -17.02 -4.02
N GLN A 27 12.56 -16.55 -4.87
CA GLN A 27 12.41 -16.98 -6.25
C GLN A 27 12.55 -15.83 -7.25
N LEU A 28 13.14 -14.72 -6.84
CA LEU A 28 13.23 -13.52 -7.68
C LEU A 28 13.96 -13.78 -9.01
N ASP A 29 14.96 -14.65 -9.03
CA ASP A 29 15.69 -14.98 -10.24
C ASP A 29 14.81 -15.66 -11.29
N ARG A 30 13.79 -16.40 -10.85
CA ARG A 30 12.88 -17.14 -11.72
C ARG A 30 11.52 -16.46 -11.84
N GLY A 31 11.14 -15.63 -10.86
CA GLY A 31 9.80 -15.06 -10.74
C GLY A 31 9.78 -13.56 -10.59
N ARG A 32 10.76 -12.83 -11.13
CA ARG A 32 10.77 -11.37 -11.01
C ARG A 32 9.47 -10.73 -11.52
N ALA A 33 8.98 -11.19 -12.67
CA ALA A 33 7.75 -10.65 -13.24
C ALA A 33 6.58 -10.88 -12.29
N ARG A 34 6.48 -12.09 -11.70
CA ARG A 34 5.42 -12.39 -10.74
C ARG A 34 5.52 -11.52 -9.50
N PHE A 35 6.74 -11.33 -8.98
CA PHE A 35 6.95 -10.43 -7.85
C PHE A 35 6.48 -9.01 -8.18
N CYS A 36 6.86 -8.50 -9.34
CA CYS A 36 6.46 -7.16 -9.77
C CYS A 36 4.94 -7.04 -9.97
N TYR A 37 4.29 -8.08 -10.49
CA TYR A 37 2.83 -8.08 -10.64
C TYR A 37 2.15 -8.06 -9.27
N ASN A 38 2.63 -8.85 -8.32
CA ASN A 38 2.09 -8.84 -6.97
C ASN A 38 2.37 -7.52 -6.25
N LEU A 39 3.53 -6.92 -6.49
CA LEU A 39 3.84 -5.59 -5.95
C LEU A 39 2.86 -4.56 -6.50
N SER A 40 2.59 -4.58 -7.79
CA SER A 40 1.63 -3.67 -8.42
C SER A 40 0.23 -3.87 -7.83
N ALA A 41 -0.18 -5.11 -7.65
CA ALA A 41 -1.47 -5.43 -7.06
C ALA A 41 -1.55 -4.97 -5.60
N PHE A 42 -0.47 -5.14 -4.84
CA PHE A 42 -0.39 -4.65 -3.46
C PHE A 42 -0.56 -3.13 -3.40
N LEU A 43 0.17 -2.41 -4.24
CA LEU A 43 0.11 -0.95 -4.27
C LEU A 43 -1.29 -0.47 -4.66
N ALA A 44 -1.92 -1.14 -5.62
CA ALA A 44 -3.28 -0.82 -6.02
C ALA A 44 -4.27 -1.02 -4.87
N ALA A 45 -4.20 -2.17 -4.21
CA ALA A 45 -5.08 -2.49 -3.10
C ALA A 45 -4.85 -1.53 -1.92
N GLY A 46 -3.59 -1.30 -1.57
CA GLY A 46 -3.24 -0.41 -0.46
C GLY A 46 -3.73 1.01 -0.68
N ARG A 47 -3.51 1.53 -1.87
CA ARG A 47 -4.00 2.87 -2.22
C ARG A 47 -5.53 2.92 -2.19
N SER A 48 -6.19 1.85 -2.63
CA SER A 48 -7.65 1.79 -2.64
C SER A 48 -8.24 1.82 -1.24
N VAL A 49 -7.49 1.43 -0.22
CA VAL A 49 -7.97 1.47 1.18
C VAL A 49 -8.43 2.89 1.55
N THR A 50 -7.58 3.89 1.31
CA THR A 50 -7.93 5.27 1.64
C THR A 50 -9.04 5.82 0.74
N LEU A 51 -9.05 5.41 -0.53
CA LEU A 51 -10.11 5.84 -1.46
C LEU A 51 -11.46 5.31 -1.02
N PHE A 52 -11.54 4.04 -0.63
CA PHE A 52 -12.80 3.46 -0.13
C PHE A 52 -13.23 4.07 1.19
N ALA A 53 -12.29 4.35 2.10
CA ALA A 53 -12.60 4.98 3.38
C ALA A 53 -13.22 6.37 3.16
N ARG A 54 -12.66 7.14 2.24
CA ARG A 54 -13.16 8.46 1.91
C ARG A 54 -14.57 8.41 1.33
N VAL A 55 -14.86 7.38 0.55
CA VAL A 55 -16.21 7.22 -0.05
C VAL A 55 -17.20 6.72 1.00
N GLU A 56 -16.79 5.80 1.88
CA GLU A 56 -17.70 5.21 2.86
C GLU A 56 -18.16 6.21 3.92
N ASP A 57 -17.27 7.08 4.39
CA ASP A 57 -17.62 8.12 5.36
C ASP A 57 -16.68 9.31 5.20
N PRO A 58 -16.95 10.22 4.26
CA PRO A 58 -16.05 11.32 3.95
C PRO A 58 -15.72 12.22 5.13
N SER A 59 -16.72 12.60 5.92
CA SER A 59 -16.52 13.53 7.05
C SER A 59 -15.63 12.93 8.12
N ARG A 60 -15.91 11.69 8.49
CA ARG A 60 -15.12 10.98 9.50
C ARG A 60 -13.71 10.75 8.99
N TYR A 61 -13.56 10.34 7.73
CA TYR A 61 -12.26 10.12 7.13
C TYR A 61 -11.42 11.38 7.16
N ASP A 62 -11.95 12.48 6.65
CA ASP A 62 -11.19 13.73 6.52
C ASP A 62 -10.68 14.23 7.87
N GLY A 63 -11.53 14.21 8.90
CA GLY A 63 -11.15 14.67 10.24
C GLY A 63 -10.10 13.79 10.87
N ILE A 64 -10.29 12.50 10.83
CA ILE A 64 -9.39 11.55 11.50
C ILE A 64 -8.08 11.43 10.73
N HIS A 65 -8.14 11.35 9.40
CA HIS A 65 -6.95 11.22 8.57
C HIS A 65 -6.01 12.42 8.74
N SER A 66 -6.54 13.63 8.71
CA SER A 66 -5.73 14.84 8.84
C SER A 66 -4.98 14.88 10.17
N ALA A 67 -5.66 14.55 11.27
CA ALA A 67 -5.05 14.52 12.59
C ALA A 67 -4.01 13.42 12.70
N TRP A 68 -4.35 12.23 12.20
CA TRP A 68 -3.47 11.07 12.25
C TRP A 68 -2.19 11.31 11.44
N GLU A 69 -2.32 11.85 10.23
CA GLU A 69 -1.16 12.14 9.37
C GLU A 69 -0.24 13.18 10.02
N ARG A 70 -0.82 14.18 10.64
CA ARG A 70 -0.07 15.23 11.34
C ARG A 70 0.77 14.67 12.48
N ASP A 71 0.29 13.62 13.13
CA ASP A 71 0.96 13.00 14.27
C ASP A 71 2.02 11.97 13.87
N LEU A 72 2.13 11.64 12.58
CA LEU A 72 3.16 10.74 12.11
C LEU A 72 4.54 11.39 12.27
N ASP A 73 5.54 10.58 12.64
CA ASP A 73 6.92 11.05 12.61
C ASP A 73 7.37 11.26 11.15
N THR A 74 8.53 11.91 10.97
CA THR A 74 8.99 12.25 9.64
C THR A 74 9.20 11.05 8.72
N PRO A 75 9.85 9.94 9.18
CA PRO A 75 10.00 8.77 8.32
C PRO A 75 8.68 8.17 7.87
N ASP A 76 7.71 8.05 8.78
CA ASP A 76 6.41 7.48 8.46
C ASP A 76 5.61 8.39 7.53
N ARG A 77 5.65 9.70 7.79
CA ARG A 77 4.97 10.66 6.92
C ARG A 77 5.54 10.62 5.50
N THR A 78 6.86 10.58 5.38
CA THR A 78 7.53 10.50 4.08
C THR A 78 7.11 9.23 3.35
N LEU A 79 7.10 8.10 4.02
CA LEU A 79 6.66 6.84 3.44
C LEU A 79 5.21 6.92 2.99
N TRP A 80 4.34 7.42 3.88
CA TRP A 80 2.91 7.54 3.60
C TRP A 80 2.63 8.37 2.36
N VAL A 81 3.23 9.56 2.29
CA VAL A 81 3.05 10.46 1.16
C VAL A 81 3.59 9.83 -0.13
N ARG A 82 4.78 9.25 -0.06
CA ARG A 82 5.40 8.62 -1.22
C ARG A 82 4.57 7.46 -1.76
N MET A 83 4.12 6.56 -0.89
CA MET A 83 3.34 5.39 -1.34
C MET A 83 2.02 5.79 -1.96
N ASN A 84 1.36 6.79 -1.40
CA ASN A 84 0.08 7.28 -1.93
C ASN A 84 0.26 8.11 -3.20
N THR A 85 1.39 8.78 -3.37
CA THR A 85 1.68 9.60 -4.55
C THR A 85 2.15 8.71 -5.71
N ILE A 86 3.07 7.80 -5.46
CA ILE A 86 3.60 6.90 -6.47
C ILE A 86 2.50 6.00 -7.03
N GLY A 87 1.53 5.65 -6.18
CA GLY A 87 0.41 4.82 -6.61
C GLY A 87 -0.31 5.36 -7.83
N MET A 88 -0.49 6.69 -7.95
CA MET A 88 -1.19 7.28 -9.10
C MET A 88 -0.38 7.25 -10.40
N PRO A 89 0.80 7.92 -10.46
CA PRO A 89 1.59 7.90 -11.69
C PRO A 89 2.01 6.49 -12.08
N PHE A 90 2.26 5.65 -11.08
CA PHE A 90 2.63 4.26 -11.30
C PHE A 90 1.56 3.54 -12.12
N PHE A 91 0.29 3.69 -11.75
CA PHE A 91 -0.79 3.01 -12.46
C PHE A 91 -1.10 3.63 -13.81
N GLU A 92 -0.93 4.92 -13.96
CA GLU A 92 -1.10 5.57 -15.26
C GLU A 92 -0.08 5.04 -16.27
N THR A 93 1.16 4.80 -15.84
CA THR A 93 2.23 4.34 -16.71
C THR A 93 2.33 2.82 -16.75
N MET A 94 1.77 2.12 -15.80
CA MET A 94 1.90 0.67 -15.67
C MET A 94 1.40 -0.11 -16.87
N GLY A 95 0.42 0.43 -17.58
CA GLY A 95 -0.07 -0.19 -18.80
C GLY A 95 1.03 -0.38 -19.84
N THR A 96 2.10 0.42 -19.75
CA THR A 96 3.20 0.38 -20.71
C THR A 96 4.51 -0.11 -20.12
N VAL A 97 4.82 0.28 -18.85
CA VAL A 97 6.14 0.02 -18.28
C VAL A 97 6.09 -0.36 -16.79
N GLY A 98 4.96 -0.90 -16.32
CA GLY A 98 4.74 -1.17 -14.90
C GLY A 98 5.86 -1.94 -14.20
N VAL A 99 6.36 -3.00 -14.82
CA VAL A 99 7.43 -3.82 -14.24
C VAL A 99 8.73 -3.01 -14.14
N HIS A 100 9.01 -2.22 -15.17
CA HIS A 100 10.21 -1.37 -15.19
C HIS A 100 10.14 -0.29 -14.11
N ILE A 101 8.99 0.33 -13.93
CA ILE A 101 8.80 1.35 -12.91
C ILE A 101 8.99 0.76 -11.52
N ASN A 102 8.50 -0.47 -11.29
CA ASN A 102 8.74 -1.17 -10.02
C ASN A 102 10.23 -1.34 -9.77
N ALA A 103 10.96 -1.76 -10.78
CA ALA A 103 12.42 -1.93 -10.67
C ALA A 103 13.11 -0.60 -10.40
N GLU A 104 12.64 0.49 -11.02
CA GLU A 104 13.21 1.81 -10.84
C GLU A 104 12.98 2.36 -9.43
N TYR A 105 11.73 2.32 -8.95
CA TYR A 105 11.39 2.90 -7.65
C TYR A 105 11.77 2.03 -6.46
N PHE A 106 11.67 0.73 -6.62
CA PHE A 106 11.91 -0.20 -5.52
C PHE A 106 13.17 -1.01 -5.70
N ASP A 107 13.83 -0.89 -6.86
CA ASP A 107 15.04 -1.64 -7.17
C ASP A 107 14.89 -3.10 -6.78
N VAL A 108 13.93 -3.76 -7.40
CA VAL A 108 13.54 -5.13 -7.05
C VAL A 108 14.69 -6.12 -7.24
N LYS A 109 15.61 -5.83 -8.17
CA LYS A 109 16.72 -6.72 -8.52
C LYS A 109 17.65 -6.91 -7.32
N GLY A 110 17.56 -8.05 -6.67
CA GLY A 110 18.39 -8.37 -5.50
C GLY A 110 17.93 -7.72 -4.20
N ARG A 111 16.79 -7.00 -4.21
CA ARG A 111 16.30 -6.27 -3.04
C ARG A 111 14.87 -6.58 -2.65
N GLY A 112 14.41 -7.80 -2.95
CA GLY A 112 13.05 -8.20 -2.61
C GLY A 112 12.72 -8.02 -1.16
N GLN A 113 13.68 -8.29 -0.27
CA GLN A 113 13.50 -8.15 1.18
C GLN A 113 13.26 -6.69 1.58
N GLU A 114 13.99 -5.75 1.01
CA GLU A 114 13.80 -4.32 1.29
C GLU A 114 12.47 -3.83 0.79
N VAL A 115 12.06 -4.28 -0.38
CA VAL A 115 10.76 -3.91 -0.96
C VAL A 115 9.63 -4.42 -0.08
N THR A 116 9.69 -5.68 0.35
CA THR A 116 8.65 -6.24 1.22
C THR A 116 8.61 -5.55 2.58
N THR A 117 9.78 -5.21 3.14
CA THR A 117 9.83 -4.46 4.40
C THR A 117 9.16 -3.09 4.27
N THR A 118 9.39 -2.41 3.16
CA THR A 118 8.73 -1.13 2.88
C THR A 118 7.22 -1.31 2.76
N CYS A 119 6.78 -2.35 2.07
CA CYS A 119 5.35 -2.66 1.93
C CYS A 119 4.72 -3.01 3.28
N GLU A 120 5.41 -3.76 4.13
CA GLU A 120 4.96 -4.07 5.48
C GLU A 120 4.75 -2.81 6.31
N ARG A 121 5.69 -1.87 6.25
CA ARG A 121 5.57 -0.60 6.96
C ARG A 121 4.36 0.20 6.48
N TYR A 122 4.16 0.24 5.17
CA TYR A 122 3.00 0.91 4.60
C TYR A 122 1.69 0.25 5.05
N LEU A 123 1.63 -1.07 5.01
CA LEU A 123 0.45 -1.81 5.46
C LEU A 123 0.16 -1.55 6.94
N ASN A 124 1.20 -1.46 7.77
CA ASN A 124 1.04 -1.13 9.19
C ASN A 124 0.44 0.28 9.37
N LEU A 125 0.86 1.23 8.56
CA LEU A 125 0.29 2.58 8.59
C LEU A 125 -1.19 2.56 8.19
N LEU A 126 -1.54 1.81 7.15
CA LEU A 126 -2.93 1.63 6.75
C LEU A 126 -3.76 1.01 7.88
N ASP A 127 -3.23 0.00 8.53
CA ASP A 127 -3.90 -0.68 9.64
C ASP A 127 -4.13 0.28 10.82
N GLN A 128 -3.14 1.09 11.16
CA GLN A 128 -3.26 2.11 12.21
C GLN A 128 -4.36 3.10 11.87
N LEU A 129 -4.40 3.59 10.64
CA LEU A 129 -5.42 4.54 10.21
C LEU A 129 -6.81 3.92 10.31
N ILE A 130 -6.97 2.69 9.83
CA ILE A 130 -8.26 1.98 9.88
C ILE A 130 -8.71 1.80 11.33
N ASN A 131 -7.79 1.46 12.22
CA ASN A 131 -8.12 1.31 13.64
C ASN A 131 -8.60 2.64 14.24
N ARG A 132 -7.99 3.75 13.85
CA ARG A 132 -8.44 5.08 14.26
C ARG A 132 -9.83 5.40 13.72
N LEU A 133 -10.07 5.06 12.44
CA LEU A 133 -11.36 5.31 11.79
C LEU A 133 -12.48 4.51 12.44
N ASN A 134 -12.20 3.32 12.92
CA ASN A 134 -13.19 2.45 13.59
C ASN A 134 -13.29 2.69 15.08
N ALA A 135 -12.47 3.52 15.68
CA ALA A 135 -12.53 3.82 17.11
C ALA A 135 -13.82 4.58 17.45
N PRO A 136 -14.39 4.31 18.65
CA PRO A 136 -15.61 4.99 19.09
C PRO A 136 -15.47 6.49 19.19
#